data_c2601db19209f72d02b34e2f61d64ddd
#
_entry.id   c2601db19209f72d02b34e2f61d64ddd
#
_cell.length_a   1.000
_cell.length_b   1.000
_cell.length_c   1.000
_cell.angle_alpha   90.00
_cell.angle_beta   90.00
_cell.angle_gamma   90.00
#
_symmetry.space_group_name_H-M   'P 1'
#
loop_
_entity.id
_entity.type
_entity.pdbx_description
1 polymer ?
#
loop_
_entity_poly.entity_id
_entity_poly.type
_entity_poly.pdbx_seq_one_letter_code
_entity_poly.pdbx_strand_id
1 'polypeptide(L)'
;MIAGVISMIKIKNEDVDFLKKFVFKEEPEKLEKLIASDISDDLLIELNDWLAFEGFDKNYNLNKIGLRVQEIYDYVYANNE
;
A
#
# COMPACT_ATOMS: atom_id res chain seq x y z
N MET A 1 26.81 -1.80 -2.14
CA MET A 1 25.86 -1.21 -1.25
C MET A 1 24.45 -1.23 -1.86
N ILE A 2 23.52 -1.11 -1.07
CA ILE A 2 22.14 -1.13 -1.51
C ILE A 2 21.82 0.11 -2.30
N ALA A 3 21.39 -0.10 -3.52
CA ALA A 3 20.97 0.98 -4.36
C ALA A 3 19.48 1.30 -4.18
N GLY A 4 18.77 0.44 -3.53
CA GLY A 4 17.35 0.61 -3.40
C GLY A 4 16.94 1.33 -2.14
N VAL A 5 15.65 1.53 -2.01
CA VAL A 5 15.06 2.11 -0.83
C VAL A 5 15.18 1.10 0.31
N ILE A 6 15.64 1.59 1.46
CA ILE A 6 15.63 0.78 2.67
C ILE A 6 14.24 0.92 3.26
N SER A 7 13.49 -0.17 3.23
CA SER A 7 12.15 -0.17 3.77
C SER A 7 12.19 -0.33 5.28
N MET A 8 11.70 0.66 6.01
CA MET A 8 11.50 0.55 7.45
C MET A 8 10.23 -0.23 7.76
N ILE A 9 9.29 -0.22 6.85
CA ILE A 9 8.03 -0.95 6.97
C ILE A 9 8.19 -2.30 6.28
N LYS A 10 7.75 -3.36 6.95
CA LYS A 10 7.79 -4.70 6.37
C LYS A 10 6.67 -4.82 5.34
N ILE A 11 7.07 -4.92 4.08
CA ILE A 11 6.15 -5.07 2.96
C ILE A 11 6.90 -5.81 1.85
N LYS A 12 6.18 -6.66 1.13
CA LYS A 12 6.78 -7.44 0.05
C LYS A 12 7.12 -6.55 -1.13
N ASN A 13 8.24 -6.83 -1.80
CA ASN A 13 8.63 -6.07 -2.99
C ASN A 13 7.56 -6.09 -4.07
N GLU A 14 6.94 -7.24 -4.29
CA GLU A 14 5.88 -7.36 -5.27
C GLU A 14 4.69 -6.48 -4.92
N ASP A 15 4.41 -6.30 -3.63
CA ASP A 15 3.33 -5.44 -3.19
C ASP A 15 3.66 -3.97 -3.39
N VAL A 16 4.93 -3.60 -3.18
CA VAL A 16 5.37 -2.24 -3.46
C VAL A 16 5.17 -1.92 -4.95
N ASP A 17 5.56 -2.84 -5.82
CA ASP A 17 5.39 -2.65 -7.26
C ASP A 17 3.92 -2.52 -7.62
N PHE A 18 3.07 -3.34 -7.03
CA PHE A 18 1.63 -3.28 -7.26
C PHE A 18 1.06 -1.93 -6.85
N LEU A 19 1.44 -1.45 -5.66
CA LEU A 19 0.94 -0.18 -5.16
C LEU A 19 1.40 0.99 -6.03
N LYS A 20 2.64 0.96 -6.51
CA LYS A 20 3.13 1.99 -7.43
C LYS A 20 2.32 2.03 -8.71
N LYS A 21 1.89 0.86 -9.18
CA LYS A 21 1.20 0.76 -10.46
C LYS A 21 -0.27 1.13 -10.36
N PHE A 22 -0.94 0.79 -9.27
CA PHE A 22 -2.38 0.90 -9.18
C PHE A 22 -2.89 1.93 -8.17
N VAL A 23 -2.17 2.17 -7.09
CA VAL A 23 -2.63 3.04 -6.02
C VAL A 23 -1.92 4.38 -6.03
N PHE A 24 -0.61 4.36 -6.15
CA PHE A 24 0.22 5.57 -6.14
C PHE A 24 0.73 5.90 -7.54
N LYS A 25 -0.05 5.60 -8.54
CA LYS A 25 0.38 5.73 -9.93
C LYS A 25 0.72 7.16 -10.33
N GLU A 26 0.14 8.14 -9.66
CA GLU A 26 0.40 9.55 -9.96
C GLU A 26 1.47 10.14 -9.06
N GLU A 27 1.75 9.49 -7.94
CA GLU A 27 2.74 9.97 -6.97
C GLU A 27 3.51 8.81 -6.36
N PRO A 28 4.30 8.08 -7.18
CA PRO A 28 5.03 6.93 -6.64
C PRO A 28 6.05 7.31 -5.56
N GLU A 29 6.56 8.54 -5.58
CA GLU A 29 7.49 8.99 -4.55
C GLU A 29 6.84 9.04 -3.18
N LYS A 30 5.53 9.30 -3.14
CA LYS A 30 4.82 9.33 -1.87
C LYS A 30 4.86 7.96 -1.21
N LEU A 31 4.69 6.89 -2.00
CA LEU A 31 4.79 5.54 -1.48
C LEU A 31 6.19 5.28 -0.92
N GLU A 32 7.22 5.70 -1.63
CA GLU A 32 8.60 5.49 -1.15
C GLU A 32 8.83 6.18 0.18
N LYS A 33 8.31 7.38 0.36
CA LYS A 33 8.42 8.11 1.62
C LYS A 33 7.69 7.38 2.75
N LEU A 34 6.50 6.84 2.44
CA LEU A 34 5.72 6.11 3.43
C LEU A 34 6.43 4.84 3.87
N ILE A 35 7.03 4.13 2.92
CA ILE A 35 7.74 2.89 3.22
C ILE A 35 9.01 3.16 4.00
N ALA A 36 9.69 4.26 3.71
CA ALA A 36 10.92 4.64 4.40
C ALA A 36 10.66 5.12 5.84
N SER A 37 9.43 5.51 6.12
CA SER A 37 9.02 5.90 7.47
C SER A 37 8.96 4.65 8.37
N ASP A 38 9.15 4.83 9.66
CA ASP A 38 8.97 3.75 10.61
C ASP A 38 7.55 3.74 11.20
N ILE A 39 6.66 4.57 10.63
CA ILE A 39 5.27 4.68 11.09
C ILE A 39 4.37 4.03 10.05
N SER A 40 4.01 2.77 10.28
CA SER A 40 3.16 2.04 9.34
C SER A 40 1.75 2.59 9.25
N ASP A 41 1.29 3.28 10.29
CA ASP A 41 -0.06 3.84 10.30
C ASP A 41 -0.30 4.79 9.13
N ASP A 42 0.71 5.56 8.74
CA ASP A 42 0.56 6.50 7.63
C ASP A 42 0.25 5.76 6.33
N LEU A 43 0.96 4.67 6.07
CA LEU A 43 0.68 3.86 4.89
C LEU A 43 -0.69 3.20 4.98
N LEU A 44 -1.05 2.69 6.15
CA LEU A 44 -2.34 2.04 6.33
C LEU A 44 -3.49 3.01 6.10
N ILE A 45 -3.35 4.25 6.56
CA ILE A 45 -4.37 5.28 6.33
C ILE A 45 -4.54 5.54 4.84
N GLU A 46 -3.44 5.66 4.10
CA GLU A 46 -3.52 5.90 2.66
C GLU A 46 -4.19 4.73 1.94
N LEU A 47 -3.85 3.50 2.33
CA LEU A 47 -4.47 2.33 1.71
C LEU A 47 -5.96 2.26 2.03
N ASN A 48 -6.33 2.58 3.27
CA ASN A 48 -7.73 2.57 3.67
C ASN A 48 -8.53 3.64 2.91
N ASP A 49 -7.96 4.83 2.74
CA ASP A 49 -8.62 5.90 1.99
C ASP A 49 -8.81 5.48 0.54
N TRP A 50 -7.77 4.88 -0.07
CA TRP A 50 -7.89 4.41 -1.45
C TRP A 50 -8.98 3.36 -1.57
N LEU A 51 -9.04 2.42 -0.62
CA LEU A 51 -10.07 1.37 -0.63
C LEU A 51 -11.46 1.98 -0.55
N ALA A 52 -11.64 2.99 0.29
CA ALA A 52 -12.94 3.62 0.46
C ALA A 52 -13.41 4.31 -0.83
N PHE A 53 -12.49 4.91 -1.58
CA PHE A 53 -12.86 5.68 -2.76
C PHE A 53 -12.81 4.90 -4.06
N GLU A 54 -11.89 3.94 -4.18
CA GLU A 54 -11.66 3.28 -5.47
C GLU A 54 -11.66 1.76 -5.40
N GLY A 55 -11.72 1.20 -4.19
CA GLY A 55 -11.61 -0.25 -4.02
C GLY A 55 -12.91 -1.02 -4.21
N PHE A 56 -14.04 -0.31 -4.30
CA PHE A 56 -15.34 -0.95 -4.38
C PHE A 56 -15.97 -0.74 -5.77
N ASP A 57 -16.75 -1.73 -6.19
CA ASP A 57 -17.55 -1.59 -7.40
C ASP A 57 -18.89 -0.92 -7.05
N LYS A 58 -19.76 -0.79 -8.05
CA LYS A 58 -21.04 -0.11 -7.86
C LYS A 58 -21.99 -0.86 -6.93
N ASN A 59 -21.70 -2.12 -6.65
CA ASN A 59 -22.50 -2.93 -5.72
C ASN A 59 -21.89 -3.00 -4.33
N TYR A 60 -20.90 -2.13 -4.06
CA TYR A 60 -20.19 -2.05 -2.78
C TYR A 60 -19.40 -3.31 -2.44
N ASN A 61 -19.01 -4.08 -3.46
CA ASN A 61 -18.09 -5.19 -3.29
C ASN A 61 -16.69 -4.74 -3.70
N LEU A 62 -15.67 -5.27 -3.03
CA LEU A 62 -14.29 -4.96 -3.43
C LEU A 62 -14.05 -5.45 -4.84
N ASN A 63 -13.51 -4.56 -5.69
CA ASN A 63 -13.09 -4.97 -7.03
C ASN A 63 -11.77 -5.74 -6.93
N LYS A 64 -11.27 -6.27 -8.07
CA LYS A 64 -10.08 -7.11 -8.05
C LYS A 64 -8.87 -6.39 -7.46
N ILE A 65 -8.68 -5.13 -7.83
CA ILE A 65 -7.57 -4.34 -7.31
C ILE A 65 -7.78 -4.07 -5.82
N GLY A 66 -9.03 -3.77 -5.43
CA GLY A 66 -9.36 -3.56 -4.02
C GLY A 66 -9.08 -4.77 -3.16
N LEU A 67 -9.41 -5.98 -3.67
CA LEU A 67 -9.11 -7.20 -2.93
C LEU A 67 -7.61 -7.35 -2.68
N ARG A 68 -6.79 -7.04 -3.70
CA ARG A 68 -5.35 -7.12 -3.57
C ARG A 68 -4.83 -6.09 -2.58
N VAL A 69 -5.35 -4.86 -2.64
CA VAL A 69 -4.95 -3.81 -1.71
C VAL A 69 -5.32 -4.19 -0.28
N GLN A 70 -6.49 -4.81 -0.10
CA GLN A 70 -6.90 -5.28 1.23
C GLN A 70 -5.92 -6.32 1.77
N GLU A 71 -5.47 -7.24 0.93
CA GLU A 71 -4.47 -8.23 1.34
C GLU A 71 -3.17 -7.56 1.76
N ILE A 72 -2.75 -6.54 1.00
CA ILE A 72 -1.54 -5.80 1.34
C ILE A 72 -1.71 -5.07 2.67
N TYR A 73 -2.85 -4.45 2.86
CA TYR A 73 -3.19 -3.78 4.12
C TYR A 73 -3.06 -4.74 5.29
N ASP A 74 -3.68 -5.92 5.16
CA ASP A 74 -3.66 -6.91 6.23
C ASP A 74 -2.24 -7.36 6.53
N TYR A 75 -1.43 -7.58 5.50
CA TYR A 75 -0.04 -7.99 5.68
C TYR A 75 0.76 -6.91 6.42
N VAL A 76 0.64 -5.66 5.98
CA VAL A 76 1.36 -4.56 6.60
C VAL A 76 0.93 -4.39 8.05
N TYR A 77 -0.36 -4.44 8.30
CA TYR A 77 -0.89 -4.31 9.66
C TYR A 77 -0.35 -5.41 10.57
N ALA A 78 -0.37 -6.64 10.09
CA ALA A 78 0.03 -7.79 10.92
C ALA A 78 1.54 -7.85 11.19
N ASN A 79 2.35 -7.25 10.33
CA ASN A 79 3.80 -7.41 10.39
C ASN A 79 4.55 -6.16 10.88
N ASN A 80 3.84 -5.10 11.24
CA ASN A 80 4.46 -3.83 11.62
C ASN A 80 3.89 -3.25 12.89
N GLU A 81 3.36 -4.09 13.73
CA GLU A 81 2.84 -3.62 15.02
C GLU A 81 3.97 -3.26 15.97
#